data_b74ba2bf5b624b69f09d91a0c78985c3
#
_entry.id   b74ba2bf5b624b69f09d91a0c78985c3
#
_cell.length_a   1.000
_cell.length_b   1.000
_cell.length_c   1.000
_cell.angle_alpha   90.00
_cell.angle_beta   90.00
_cell.angle_gamma   90.00
#
_symmetry.space_group_name_H-M   'P 1'
#
loop_
_entity.id
_entity.type
_entity.pdbx_description
1 polymer ?
#
loop_
_entity_poly.entity_id
_entity_poly.type
_entity_poly.pdbx_seq_one_letter_code
_entity_poly.pdbx_strand_id
1 'polypeptide(L)'
;MSTYNSWFLWDERLKNFRSIRRGLAQVVKDIDAGTFGSSFRGSSLETVVGSVAEQRQIFKGADHAFLWKPKLRIPDIYENAANQRAFARLLHACDCCDNAEEVVEAIRRIDAHGIKGLGPAVANLLYFVHPTIVMPFNTAIVKGYNAVTGSNVKLGKWDHYLSMREGCLRLNAQHRRLLSNDMGALAGLLFDIGAGRYTAPPRDDDTVAIRGWEADLEKVREESAAAHKRWAAERESDATHTEIQGWLRDLGRSLGYGVWIASNDTGRTYKGGRLGDSCLTQLPSVAQAGLDSVRLIDVIWVEADGSKIAAAFEVEHSTSIYSGIVRMLDLALGTELGAGVSMFLVAPDARREDVRLQLRRPAFSRVAELGIRYLPYSELGNHREAIGRFGSGLKPLNEISHLL
;
A
#
# COMPACT_ATOMS: atom_id res chain seq x y z
N MET A 1 10.61 -6.66 17.81
CA MET A 1 9.75 -7.26 16.78
C MET A 1 10.63 -7.82 15.67
N SER A 2 10.27 -8.92 15.05
CA SER A 2 11.02 -9.42 13.90
C SER A 2 10.64 -8.67 12.63
N THR A 3 11.53 -8.66 11.61
CA THR A 3 11.27 -8.11 10.28
C THR A 3 9.95 -8.63 9.69
N TYR A 4 9.59 -9.88 9.99
CA TYR A 4 8.38 -10.53 9.50
C TYR A 4 7.08 -10.05 10.16
N ASN A 5 7.16 -9.30 11.25
CA ASN A 5 6.00 -8.68 11.90
C ASN A 5 5.75 -7.24 11.48
N SER A 6 6.77 -6.52 11.02
CA SER A 6 6.68 -5.09 10.79
C SER A 6 5.68 -4.71 9.71
N TRP A 7 5.58 -5.49 8.62
CA TRP A 7 4.69 -5.21 7.51
C TRP A 7 3.19 -5.39 7.83
N PHE A 8 2.85 -6.11 8.91
CA PHE A 8 1.45 -6.22 9.37
C PHE A 8 0.93 -4.94 10.00
N LEU A 9 1.82 -4.03 10.35
CA LEU A 9 1.49 -2.75 10.95
C LEU A 9 1.10 -1.69 9.90
N TRP A 10 1.23 -1.99 8.60
CA TRP A 10 1.00 -1.03 7.53
C TRP A 10 -0.46 -1.00 7.08
N ASP A 11 -1.04 0.19 7.06
CA ASP A 11 -2.44 0.38 6.66
C ASP A 11 -2.67 0.03 5.17
N GLU A 12 -1.66 0.25 4.31
CA GLU A 12 -1.68 -0.11 2.88
C GLU A 12 -1.95 -1.59 2.67
N ARG A 13 -1.46 -2.46 3.55
CA ARG A 13 -1.73 -3.90 3.50
C ARG A 13 -3.23 -4.19 3.50
N LEU A 14 -3.99 -3.55 4.37
CA LEU A 14 -5.44 -3.74 4.46
C LEU A 14 -6.16 -3.27 3.20
N LYS A 15 -5.72 -2.15 2.60
CA LYS A 15 -6.25 -1.65 1.33
C LYS A 15 -6.04 -2.68 0.21
N ASN A 16 -4.84 -3.25 0.14
CA ASN A 16 -4.49 -4.24 -0.88
C ASN A 16 -5.23 -5.55 -0.71
N PHE A 17 -5.33 -6.06 0.50
CA PHE A 17 -6.12 -7.26 0.76
C PHE A 17 -7.57 -7.06 0.34
N ARG A 18 -8.18 -5.91 0.64
CA ARG A 18 -9.53 -5.56 0.19
C ARG A 18 -9.64 -5.49 -1.33
N SER A 19 -8.64 -4.94 -2.01
CA SER A 19 -8.61 -4.86 -3.47
C SER A 19 -8.52 -6.25 -4.10
N ILE A 20 -7.64 -7.11 -3.61
CA ILE A 20 -7.48 -8.49 -4.07
C ILE A 20 -8.76 -9.30 -3.82
N ARG A 21 -9.36 -9.20 -2.63
CA ARG A 21 -10.64 -9.85 -2.30
C ARG A 21 -11.76 -9.42 -3.24
N ARG A 22 -11.90 -8.11 -3.52
CA ARG A 22 -12.87 -7.62 -4.51
C ARG A 22 -12.62 -8.19 -5.90
N GLY A 23 -11.35 -8.29 -6.30
CA GLY A 23 -10.97 -8.92 -7.56
C GLY A 23 -11.35 -10.39 -7.62
N LEU A 24 -11.15 -11.15 -6.53
CA LEU A 24 -11.58 -12.57 -6.45
C LEU A 24 -13.11 -12.71 -6.51
N ALA A 25 -13.86 -11.86 -5.83
CA ALA A 25 -15.31 -11.82 -5.93
C ALA A 25 -15.79 -11.50 -7.36
N GLN A 26 -15.04 -10.62 -8.08
CA GLN A 26 -15.33 -10.36 -9.50
C GLN A 26 -15.09 -11.59 -10.38
N VAL A 27 -14.03 -12.37 -10.13
CA VAL A 27 -13.78 -13.65 -10.83
C VAL A 27 -14.98 -14.60 -10.68
N VAL A 28 -15.52 -14.72 -9.47
CA VAL A 28 -16.72 -15.56 -9.22
C VAL A 28 -17.90 -15.06 -10.02
N LYS A 29 -18.20 -13.75 -9.98
CA LYS A 29 -19.30 -13.15 -10.74
C LYS A 29 -19.16 -13.36 -12.24
N ASP A 30 -17.96 -13.20 -12.79
CA ASP A 30 -17.72 -13.38 -14.22
C ASP A 30 -17.93 -14.83 -14.66
N ILE A 31 -17.54 -15.80 -13.81
CA ILE A 31 -17.78 -17.23 -14.07
C ILE A 31 -19.28 -17.54 -14.02
N ASP A 32 -19.98 -17.04 -13.01
CA ASP A 32 -21.42 -17.29 -12.84
C ASP A 32 -22.23 -16.66 -13.97
N ALA A 33 -21.82 -15.48 -14.45
CA ALA A 33 -22.44 -14.80 -15.59
C ALA A 33 -22.01 -15.35 -16.95
N GLY A 34 -21.04 -16.28 -17.01
CA GLY A 34 -20.48 -16.80 -18.26
C GLY A 34 -19.61 -15.80 -19.03
N THR A 35 -19.13 -14.76 -18.40
CA THR A 35 -18.31 -13.68 -19.00
C THR A 35 -16.82 -13.80 -18.70
N PHE A 36 -16.40 -14.82 -17.94
CA PHE A 36 -15.01 -15.03 -17.54
C PHE A 36 -14.03 -15.21 -18.72
N GLY A 37 -14.54 -15.66 -19.86
CA GLY A 37 -13.76 -15.90 -21.07
C GLY A 37 -13.09 -17.27 -21.11
N SER A 38 -12.34 -17.52 -22.19
CA SER A 38 -11.69 -18.79 -22.49
C SER A 38 -10.15 -18.71 -22.41
N SER A 39 -9.58 -17.62 -21.87
CA SER A 39 -8.15 -17.45 -21.74
C SER A 39 -7.80 -16.68 -20.47
N PHE A 40 -6.56 -16.90 -19.97
CA PHE A 40 -6.02 -16.11 -18.84
C PHE A 40 -5.90 -14.63 -19.20
N ARG A 41 -5.41 -14.35 -20.41
CA ARG A 41 -5.19 -12.97 -20.87
C ARG A 41 -6.54 -12.25 -21.07
N GLY A 42 -6.70 -11.13 -20.39
CA GLY A 42 -7.93 -10.35 -20.40
C GLY A 42 -8.99 -10.80 -19.39
N SER A 43 -8.75 -11.90 -18.64
CA SER A 43 -9.69 -12.32 -17.59
C SER A 43 -9.52 -11.50 -16.32
N SER A 44 -10.58 -11.43 -15.50
CA SER A 44 -10.51 -10.84 -14.15
C SER A 44 -9.46 -11.51 -13.25
N LEU A 45 -9.15 -12.79 -13.47
CA LEU A 45 -8.09 -13.49 -12.76
C LEU A 45 -6.68 -12.96 -13.10
N GLU A 46 -6.43 -12.52 -14.34
CA GLU A 46 -5.17 -11.86 -14.71
C GLU A 46 -4.95 -10.58 -13.90
N THR A 47 -6.00 -9.78 -13.73
CA THR A 47 -5.97 -8.56 -12.91
C THR A 47 -5.64 -8.88 -11.46
N VAL A 48 -6.27 -9.89 -10.86
CA VAL A 48 -5.98 -10.34 -9.49
C VAL A 48 -4.53 -10.80 -9.35
N VAL A 49 -4.05 -11.64 -10.27
CA VAL A 49 -2.65 -12.14 -10.26
C VAL A 49 -1.65 -10.99 -10.44
N GLY A 50 -1.98 -9.99 -11.26
CA GLY A 50 -1.22 -8.74 -11.40
C GLY A 50 -1.13 -8.00 -10.07
N SER A 51 -2.26 -7.76 -9.42
CA SER A 51 -2.33 -7.08 -8.12
C SER A 51 -1.54 -7.83 -7.03
N VAL A 52 -1.60 -9.16 -6.99
CA VAL A 52 -0.76 -9.96 -6.08
C VAL A 52 0.72 -9.79 -6.39
N ALA A 53 1.11 -9.77 -7.67
CA ALA A 53 2.51 -9.62 -8.08
C ALA A 53 3.10 -8.23 -7.78
N GLU A 54 2.26 -7.22 -7.65
CA GLU A 54 2.67 -5.84 -7.36
C GLU A 54 2.90 -5.57 -5.86
N GLN A 55 2.53 -6.50 -4.98
CA GLN A 55 2.63 -6.33 -3.52
C GLN A 55 4.06 -6.01 -3.04
N ARG A 56 5.09 -6.39 -3.79
CA ARG A 56 6.49 -6.08 -3.49
C ARG A 56 6.79 -4.57 -3.34
N GLN A 57 5.97 -3.71 -3.94
CA GLN A 57 6.14 -2.26 -3.85
C GLN A 57 5.62 -1.70 -2.52
N ILE A 58 4.76 -2.43 -1.85
CA ILE A 58 3.99 -2.00 -0.70
C ILE A 58 4.54 -2.62 0.59
N PHE A 59 4.91 -3.89 0.56
CA PHE A 59 5.42 -4.62 1.73
C PHE A 59 6.95 -4.56 1.81
N LYS A 60 7.49 -3.40 2.11
CA LYS A 60 8.93 -3.21 2.30
C LYS A 60 9.42 -4.01 3.51
N GLY A 61 10.49 -4.75 3.33
CA GLY A 61 11.11 -5.57 4.39
C GLY A 61 10.72 -7.05 4.39
N ALA A 62 9.49 -7.38 4.01
CA ALA A 62 9.04 -8.76 3.77
C ALA A 62 8.57 -9.00 2.32
N ASP A 63 8.79 -8.03 1.45
CA ASP A 63 8.39 -8.03 0.05
C ASP A 63 8.97 -9.18 -0.76
N HIS A 64 10.18 -9.65 -0.43
CA HIS A 64 10.81 -10.80 -1.06
C HIS A 64 9.99 -12.08 -0.95
N ALA A 65 9.21 -12.27 0.10
CA ALA A 65 8.29 -13.39 0.24
C ALA A 65 7.14 -13.36 -0.77
N PHE A 66 6.87 -12.19 -1.36
CA PHE A 66 5.79 -11.92 -2.31
C PHE A 66 6.29 -11.59 -3.73
N LEU A 67 7.57 -11.85 -4.02
CA LEU A 67 8.16 -11.64 -5.35
C LEU A 67 7.74 -12.69 -6.40
N TRP A 68 6.80 -13.53 -6.11
CA TRP A 68 6.33 -14.60 -6.98
C TRP A 68 4.98 -14.27 -7.62
N LYS A 69 4.80 -14.74 -8.85
CA LYS A 69 3.50 -14.72 -9.54
C LYS A 69 2.86 -16.11 -9.44
N PRO A 70 1.64 -16.23 -8.90
CA PRO A 70 0.91 -17.47 -9.00
C PRO A 70 0.79 -17.89 -10.46
N LYS A 71 1.25 -19.10 -10.79
CA LYS A 71 1.12 -19.65 -12.13
C LYS A 71 -0.29 -20.23 -12.30
N LEU A 72 -1.24 -19.38 -12.66
CA LEU A 72 -2.63 -19.73 -12.85
C LEU A 72 -3.09 -19.65 -14.31
N ARG A 73 -2.14 -19.72 -15.24
CA ARG A 73 -2.40 -19.88 -16.68
C ARG A 73 -2.69 -21.34 -16.99
N ILE A 74 -3.78 -21.87 -16.45
CA ILE A 74 -4.15 -23.28 -16.56
C ILE A 74 -5.26 -23.37 -17.58
N PRO A 75 -5.02 -23.93 -18.79
CA PRO A 75 -6.01 -23.99 -19.86
C PRO A 75 -7.34 -24.57 -19.41
N ASP A 76 -7.30 -25.65 -18.61
CA ASP A 76 -8.49 -26.36 -18.16
C ASP A 76 -9.48 -25.49 -17.36
N ILE A 77 -9.02 -24.42 -16.69
CA ILE A 77 -9.90 -23.46 -16.01
C ILE A 77 -10.66 -22.60 -17.02
N TYR A 78 -10.01 -22.23 -18.15
CA TYR A 78 -10.58 -21.28 -19.10
C TYR A 78 -11.41 -21.96 -20.18
N GLU A 79 -11.04 -23.17 -20.56
CA GLU A 79 -11.64 -23.90 -21.68
C GLU A 79 -12.80 -24.82 -21.25
N ASN A 80 -12.90 -25.14 -19.95
CA ASN A 80 -13.89 -26.06 -19.41
C ASN A 80 -14.84 -25.35 -18.41
N ALA A 81 -16.10 -25.18 -18.80
CA ALA A 81 -17.12 -24.55 -17.97
C ALA A 81 -17.37 -25.26 -16.62
N ALA A 82 -17.22 -26.59 -16.56
CA ALA A 82 -17.35 -27.32 -15.31
C ALA A 82 -16.22 -27.02 -14.36
N ASN A 83 -15.00 -26.87 -14.88
CA ASN A 83 -13.82 -26.46 -14.12
C ASN A 83 -13.91 -25.00 -13.66
N GLN A 84 -14.41 -24.09 -14.50
CA GLN A 84 -14.69 -22.70 -14.09
C GLN A 84 -15.63 -22.67 -12.89
N ARG A 85 -16.76 -23.39 -12.95
CA ARG A 85 -17.72 -23.47 -11.84
C ARG A 85 -17.12 -24.11 -10.58
N ALA A 86 -16.27 -25.13 -10.73
CA ALA A 86 -15.59 -25.74 -9.58
C ALA A 86 -14.62 -24.75 -8.93
N PHE A 87 -13.89 -24.01 -9.74
CA PHE A 87 -12.97 -22.96 -9.27
C PHE A 87 -13.72 -21.79 -8.60
N ALA A 88 -14.82 -21.34 -9.19
CA ALA A 88 -15.68 -20.31 -8.58
C ALA A 88 -16.25 -20.77 -7.23
N ARG A 89 -16.69 -22.02 -7.11
CA ARG A 89 -17.15 -22.58 -5.82
C ARG A 89 -16.06 -22.59 -4.75
N LEU A 90 -14.81 -22.90 -5.12
CA LEU A 90 -13.68 -22.81 -4.18
C LEU A 90 -13.50 -21.37 -3.68
N LEU A 91 -13.44 -20.39 -4.60
CA LEU A 91 -13.26 -19.00 -4.23
C LEU A 91 -14.43 -18.48 -3.38
N HIS A 92 -15.66 -18.80 -3.76
CA HIS A 92 -16.86 -18.41 -3.03
C HIS A 92 -16.92 -19.04 -1.63
N ALA A 93 -16.66 -20.34 -1.50
CA ALA A 93 -16.62 -21.02 -0.21
C ALA A 93 -15.57 -20.41 0.72
N CYS A 94 -14.43 -20.01 0.18
CA CYS A 94 -13.39 -19.33 0.96
C CYS A 94 -13.76 -17.87 1.32
N ASP A 95 -14.57 -17.18 0.50
CA ASP A 95 -14.97 -15.79 0.80
C ASP A 95 -16.09 -15.73 1.85
N CYS A 96 -17.00 -16.69 1.87
CA CYS A 96 -18.16 -16.71 2.78
C CYS A 96 -17.92 -17.42 4.11
N CYS A 97 -16.80 -18.16 4.29
CA CYS A 97 -16.59 -19.02 5.45
C CYS A 97 -15.36 -18.53 6.26
N ASP A 98 -15.57 -18.30 7.55
CA ASP A 98 -14.49 -17.91 8.48
C ASP A 98 -13.89 -19.13 9.24
N ASN A 99 -14.42 -20.33 9.00
CA ASN A 99 -14.02 -21.55 9.67
C ASN A 99 -12.92 -22.27 8.89
N ALA A 100 -11.84 -22.66 9.57
CA ALA A 100 -10.71 -23.38 8.99
C ALA A 100 -11.11 -24.74 8.38
N GLU A 101 -12.07 -25.45 8.97
CA GLU A 101 -12.54 -26.75 8.50
C GLU A 101 -13.26 -26.61 7.15
N GLU A 102 -14.11 -25.61 7.00
CA GLU A 102 -14.84 -25.34 5.75
C GLU A 102 -13.90 -24.94 4.61
N VAL A 103 -12.87 -24.15 4.89
CA VAL A 103 -11.83 -23.79 3.92
C VAL A 103 -11.04 -25.02 3.47
N VAL A 104 -10.65 -25.91 4.41
CA VAL A 104 -9.95 -27.15 4.10
C VAL A 104 -10.84 -28.08 3.30
N GLU A 105 -12.12 -28.17 3.64
CA GLU A 105 -13.08 -29.00 2.89
C GLU A 105 -13.30 -28.47 1.47
N ALA A 106 -13.35 -27.16 1.27
CA ALA A 106 -13.40 -26.56 -0.07
C ALA A 106 -12.15 -26.91 -0.90
N ILE A 107 -10.98 -26.91 -0.26
CA ILE A 107 -9.73 -27.35 -0.89
C ILE A 107 -9.79 -28.84 -1.28
N ARG A 108 -10.30 -29.71 -0.42
CA ARG A 108 -10.45 -31.14 -0.73
C ARG A 108 -11.43 -31.40 -1.88
N ARG A 109 -12.50 -30.61 -1.97
CA ARG A 109 -13.47 -30.72 -3.09
C ARG A 109 -12.85 -30.34 -4.42
N ILE A 110 -12.02 -29.30 -4.48
CA ILE A 110 -11.35 -28.91 -5.74
C ILE A 110 -10.27 -29.91 -6.13
N ASP A 111 -9.56 -30.50 -5.16
CA ASP A 111 -8.61 -31.58 -5.40
C ASP A 111 -9.31 -32.81 -5.96
N ALA A 112 -10.42 -33.25 -5.35
CA ALA A 112 -11.23 -34.39 -5.83
C ALA A 112 -11.85 -34.13 -7.22
N HIS A 113 -12.15 -32.88 -7.58
CA HIS A 113 -12.63 -32.52 -8.92
C HIS A 113 -11.55 -32.74 -10.00
N GLY A 114 -10.26 -32.64 -9.64
CA GLY A 114 -9.15 -33.07 -10.46
C GLY A 114 -8.87 -32.19 -11.68
N ILE A 115 -8.91 -30.85 -11.54
CA ILE A 115 -8.54 -29.94 -12.63
C ILE A 115 -7.06 -30.12 -12.95
N LYS A 116 -6.73 -30.55 -14.15
CA LYS A 116 -5.36 -30.79 -14.58
C LYS A 116 -4.53 -29.50 -14.49
N GLY A 117 -3.40 -29.56 -13.78
CA GLY A 117 -2.49 -28.44 -13.59
C GLY A 117 -2.92 -27.45 -12.49
N LEU A 118 -4.14 -27.54 -11.95
CA LEU A 118 -4.57 -26.76 -10.80
C LEU A 118 -4.14 -27.50 -9.53
N GLY A 119 -3.09 -27.00 -8.90
CA GLY A 119 -2.61 -27.53 -7.64
C GLY A 119 -2.57 -26.45 -6.56
N PRO A 120 -1.81 -26.68 -5.49
CA PRO A 120 -1.73 -25.79 -4.34
C PRO A 120 -1.27 -24.35 -4.63
N ALA A 121 -0.86 -24.03 -5.86
CA ALA A 121 -0.59 -22.64 -6.27
C ALA A 121 -1.78 -21.70 -6.04
N VAL A 122 -3.00 -22.23 -6.05
CA VAL A 122 -4.23 -21.47 -5.71
C VAL A 122 -4.23 -20.99 -4.27
N ALA A 123 -3.60 -21.71 -3.34
CA ALA A 123 -3.47 -21.29 -1.95
C ALA A 123 -2.89 -19.87 -1.81
N ASN A 124 -2.08 -19.45 -2.78
CA ASN A 124 -1.54 -18.08 -2.81
C ASN A 124 -2.62 -17.00 -2.99
N LEU A 125 -3.71 -17.30 -3.67
CA LEU A 125 -4.88 -16.42 -3.74
C LEU A 125 -5.72 -16.51 -2.47
N LEU A 126 -5.96 -17.73 -1.98
CA LEU A 126 -6.76 -17.97 -0.78
C LEU A 126 -6.13 -17.35 0.47
N TYR A 127 -4.81 -17.19 0.52
CA TYR A 127 -4.11 -16.49 1.58
C TYR A 127 -4.63 -15.05 1.77
N PHE A 128 -4.94 -14.32 0.70
CA PHE A 128 -5.47 -12.96 0.81
C PHE A 128 -6.91 -12.90 1.33
N VAL A 129 -7.61 -14.01 1.29
CA VAL A 129 -8.94 -14.14 1.92
C VAL A 129 -8.80 -14.55 3.37
N HIS A 130 -7.97 -15.56 3.66
CA HIS A 130 -7.78 -16.14 4.99
C HIS A 130 -6.30 -16.17 5.41
N PRO A 131 -5.70 -15.02 5.72
CA PRO A 131 -4.27 -14.95 6.06
C PRO A 131 -3.88 -15.67 7.35
N THR A 132 -4.85 -15.98 8.22
CA THR A 132 -4.63 -16.72 9.48
C THR A 132 -4.86 -18.22 9.34
N ILE A 133 -5.43 -18.69 8.21
CA ILE A 133 -5.82 -20.08 7.97
C ILE A 133 -5.00 -20.68 6.84
N VAL A 134 -4.76 -19.91 5.78
CA VAL A 134 -4.13 -20.37 4.55
C VAL A 134 -2.66 -19.91 4.50
N MET A 135 -1.77 -20.84 4.20
CA MET A 135 -0.34 -20.60 4.05
C MET A 135 -0.01 -20.36 2.57
N PRO A 136 0.75 -19.31 2.21
CA PRO A 136 1.32 -19.22 0.87
C PRO A 136 2.21 -20.42 0.54
N PHE A 137 2.26 -20.80 -0.74
CA PHE A 137 2.89 -22.03 -1.18
C PHE A 137 3.74 -21.83 -2.44
N ASN A 138 5.06 -21.95 -2.33
CA ASN A 138 5.99 -21.91 -3.45
C ASN A 138 7.23 -22.75 -3.15
N THR A 139 8.13 -22.86 -4.13
CA THR A 139 9.33 -23.71 -4.02
C THR A 139 10.24 -23.32 -2.85
N ALA A 140 10.47 -22.03 -2.62
CA ALA A 140 11.35 -21.56 -1.55
C ALA A 140 10.70 -21.80 -0.18
N ILE A 141 9.40 -21.50 -0.02
CA ILE A 141 8.67 -21.74 1.24
C ILE A 141 8.71 -23.23 1.60
N VAL A 142 8.47 -24.13 0.62
CA VAL A 142 8.52 -25.58 0.83
C VAL A 142 9.94 -26.05 1.22
N LYS A 143 10.99 -25.53 0.54
CA LYS A 143 12.37 -25.83 0.90
C LYS A 143 12.70 -25.39 2.33
N GLY A 144 12.31 -24.17 2.70
CA GLY A 144 12.50 -23.64 4.05
C GLY A 144 11.75 -24.46 5.09
N TYR A 145 10.49 -24.82 4.85
CA TYR A 145 9.74 -25.70 5.74
C TYR A 145 10.42 -27.04 5.95
N ASN A 146 10.84 -27.69 4.86
CA ASN A 146 11.54 -28.97 4.94
C ASN A 146 12.86 -28.84 5.70
N ALA A 147 13.63 -27.76 5.50
CA ALA A 147 14.86 -27.49 6.21
C ALA A 147 14.63 -27.32 7.72
N VAL A 148 13.61 -26.55 8.11
CA VAL A 148 13.28 -26.29 9.52
C VAL A 148 12.71 -27.52 10.23
N THR A 149 11.83 -28.29 9.55
CA THR A 149 11.05 -29.37 10.19
C THR A 149 11.62 -30.78 9.94
N GLY A 150 12.52 -30.96 8.97
CA GLY A 150 12.98 -32.28 8.51
C GLY A 150 11.94 -33.04 7.68
N SER A 151 10.88 -32.37 7.28
CA SER A 151 9.85 -32.95 6.44
C SER A 151 10.32 -33.10 4.99
N ASN A 152 9.58 -33.87 4.21
CA ASN A 152 9.83 -34.06 2.77
C ASN A 152 8.57 -33.69 1.97
N VAL A 153 8.08 -32.49 2.20
CA VAL A 153 6.93 -31.94 1.45
C VAL A 153 7.36 -31.65 0.01
N LYS A 154 6.51 -32.00 -0.94
CA LYS A 154 6.73 -31.77 -2.37
C LYS A 154 5.65 -30.84 -2.93
N LEU A 155 6.02 -30.04 -3.93
CA LEU A 155 5.07 -29.22 -4.68
C LEU A 155 4.12 -30.08 -5.52
N GLY A 156 2.94 -29.54 -5.83
CA GLY A 156 2.02 -30.10 -6.83
C GLY A 156 0.92 -31.02 -6.28
N LYS A 157 0.96 -31.39 -4.99
CA LYS A 157 -0.08 -32.23 -4.35
C LYS A 157 -0.72 -31.51 -3.18
N TRP A 158 -2.02 -31.52 -3.11
CA TRP A 158 -2.79 -30.90 -2.04
C TRP A 158 -2.56 -31.55 -0.66
N ASP A 159 -2.41 -32.87 -0.60
CA ASP A 159 -2.08 -33.55 0.66
C ASP A 159 -0.78 -33.04 1.27
N HIS A 160 0.24 -32.84 0.44
CA HIS A 160 1.50 -32.24 0.88
C HIS A 160 1.33 -30.80 1.36
N TYR A 161 0.48 -30.01 0.67
CA TYR A 161 0.15 -28.66 1.09
C TYR A 161 -0.58 -28.65 2.43
N LEU A 162 -1.62 -29.47 2.60
CA LEU A 162 -2.40 -29.53 3.84
C LEU A 162 -1.53 -29.98 5.02
N SER A 163 -0.67 -30.99 4.83
CA SER A 163 0.30 -31.43 5.84
C SER A 163 1.26 -30.29 6.22
N MET A 164 1.81 -29.57 5.25
CA MET A 164 2.68 -28.41 5.51
C MET A 164 1.91 -27.29 6.24
N ARG A 165 0.68 -26.97 5.82
CA ARG A 165 -0.17 -25.99 6.46
C ARG A 165 -0.36 -26.28 7.95
N GLU A 166 -0.70 -27.52 8.32
CA GLU A 166 -0.84 -27.94 9.71
C GLU A 166 0.46 -27.80 10.49
N GLY A 167 1.58 -28.21 9.91
CA GLY A 167 2.91 -28.03 10.49
C GLY A 167 3.25 -26.56 10.72
N CYS A 168 2.93 -25.70 9.75
CA CYS A 168 3.12 -24.26 9.86
C CYS A 168 2.23 -23.62 10.93
N LEU A 169 0.98 -24.06 11.08
CA LEU A 169 0.09 -23.60 12.16
C LEU A 169 0.66 -23.96 13.53
N ARG A 170 1.19 -25.20 13.69
CA ARG A 170 1.86 -25.61 14.94
C ARG A 170 3.11 -24.77 15.22
N LEU A 171 3.99 -24.57 14.24
CA LEU A 171 5.16 -23.71 14.37
C LEU A 171 4.78 -22.28 14.75
N ASN A 172 3.78 -21.72 14.08
CA ASN A 172 3.31 -20.35 14.37
C ASN A 172 2.73 -20.24 15.79
N ALA A 173 2.02 -21.24 16.26
CA ALA A 173 1.47 -21.27 17.61
C ALA A 173 2.59 -21.34 18.67
N GLN A 174 3.63 -22.13 18.44
CA GLN A 174 4.81 -22.23 19.33
C GLN A 174 5.58 -20.91 19.43
N HIS A 175 5.66 -20.16 18.34
CA HIS A 175 6.43 -18.92 18.23
C HIS A 175 5.58 -17.65 18.10
N ARG A 176 4.33 -17.67 18.56
CA ARG A 176 3.35 -16.58 18.41
C ARG A 176 3.84 -15.21 18.87
N ARG A 177 4.76 -15.16 19.84
CA ARG A 177 5.34 -13.89 20.32
C ARG A 177 6.33 -13.27 19.34
N LEU A 178 6.93 -14.06 18.47
CA LEU A 178 7.93 -13.64 17.49
C LEU A 178 7.33 -13.44 16.09
N LEU A 179 6.28 -14.17 15.80
CA LEU A 179 5.54 -14.14 14.55
C LEU A 179 4.17 -13.49 14.78
N SER A 180 3.30 -13.52 13.80
CA SER A 180 1.94 -13.00 13.92
C SER A 180 0.93 -14.11 13.71
N ASN A 181 -0.37 -13.84 13.93
CA ASN A 181 -1.42 -14.77 13.53
C ASN A 181 -1.51 -14.92 12.01
N ASP A 182 -0.96 -13.98 11.27
CA ASP A 182 -0.92 -14.02 9.82
C ASP A 182 0.19 -14.96 9.34
N MET A 183 -0.18 -15.95 8.54
CA MET A 183 0.73 -16.97 8.02
C MET A 183 1.78 -16.42 7.05
N GLY A 184 1.58 -15.20 6.54
CA GLY A 184 2.56 -14.51 5.72
C GLY A 184 3.86 -14.20 6.45
N ALA A 185 3.83 -13.96 7.78
CA ALA A 185 5.04 -13.76 8.58
C ALA A 185 5.91 -15.02 8.58
N LEU A 186 5.32 -16.18 8.87
CA LEU A 186 6.01 -17.45 8.81
C LEU A 186 6.45 -17.80 7.39
N ALA A 187 5.60 -17.51 6.39
CA ALA A 187 5.95 -17.72 4.98
C ALA A 187 7.19 -16.91 4.57
N GLY A 188 7.31 -15.67 5.02
CA GLY A 188 8.48 -14.83 4.79
C GLY A 188 9.77 -15.44 5.36
N LEU A 189 9.73 -15.89 6.60
CA LEU A 189 10.86 -16.58 7.24
C LEU A 189 11.26 -17.86 6.49
N LEU A 190 10.27 -18.71 6.17
CA LEU A 190 10.52 -19.96 5.44
C LEU A 190 11.01 -19.70 4.02
N PHE A 191 10.52 -18.63 3.36
CA PHE A 191 11.03 -18.21 2.06
C PHE A 191 12.50 -17.84 2.12
N ASP A 192 12.93 -17.06 3.11
CA ASP A 192 14.31 -16.62 3.26
C ASP A 192 15.27 -17.79 3.54
N ILE A 193 14.85 -18.72 4.39
CA ILE A 193 15.61 -19.94 4.64
C ILE A 193 15.70 -20.79 3.37
N GLY A 194 14.58 -21.00 2.68
CA GLY A 194 14.54 -21.83 1.48
C GLY A 194 15.21 -21.21 0.25
N ALA A 195 15.36 -19.89 0.22
CA ALA A 195 16.14 -19.16 -0.76
C ALA A 195 17.64 -19.06 -0.41
N GLY A 196 18.04 -19.56 0.77
CA GLY A 196 19.43 -19.54 1.22
C GLY A 196 19.89 -18.19 1.78
N ARG A 197 18.97 -17.29 2.12
CA ARG A 197 19.29 -16.00 2.74
C ARG A 197 19.67 -16.16 4.21
N TYR A 198 19.02 -17.09 4.90
CA TYR A 198 19.29 -17.46 6.27
C TYR A 198 19.48 -18.96 6.41
N THR A 199 20.34 -19.33 7.35
CA THR A 199 20.59 -20.72 7.72
C THR A 199 19.39 -21.26 8.53
N ALA A 200 18.94 -22.48 8.21
CA ALA A 200 17.95 -23.15 9.06
C ALA A 200 18.54 -23.45 10.44
N PRO A 201 17.71 -23.43 11.53
CA PRO A 201 18.21 -23.84 12.85
C PRO A 201 18.86 -25.21 12.77
N PRO A 202 20.09 -25.37 13.32
CA PRO A 202 20.78 -26.66 13.33
C PRO A 202 19.99 -27.67 14.17
N ARG A 203 20.00 -28.93 13.76
CA ARG A 203 19.31 -30.03 14.47
C ARG A 203 20.25 -30.82 15.36
N ASP A 204 21.55 -30.81 15.05
CA ASP A 204 22.59 -31.55 15.70
C ASP A 204 23.61 -30.58 16.34
N ASP A 205 24.49 -31.09 17.17
CA ASP A 205 25.54 -30.30 17.84
C ASP A 205 26.68 -29.85 16.89
N ASP A 206 26.37 -29.61 15.63
CA ASP A 206 27.31 -29.06 14.65
C ASP A 206 27.64 -27.60 14.98
N THR A 207 28.81 -27.41 15.56
CA THR A 207 29.33 -26.10 16.01
C THR A 207 29.48 -25.09 14.87
N VAL A 208 29.70 -25.54 13.62
CA VAL A 208 29.84 -24.67 12.45
C VAL A 208 28.44 -24.18 12.02
N ALA A 209 27.46 -25.09 11.97
CA ALA A 209 26.09 -24.76 11.67
C ALA A 209 25.48 -23.85 12.75
N ILE A 210 25.77 -24.08 14.03
CA ILE A 210 25.33 -23.23 15.15
C ILE A 210 25.89 -21.81 15.01
N ARG A 211 27.18 -21.62 14.74
CA ARG A 211 27.77 -20.29 14.54
C ARG A 211 27.21 -19.58 13.35
N GLY A 212 26.97 -20.27 12.23
CA GLY A 212 26.33 -19.70 11.04
C GLY A 212 24.92 -19.20 11.35
N TRP A 213 24.15 -20.01 12.08
CA TRP A 213 22.79 -19.64 12.48
C TRP A 213 22.76 -18.48 13.47
N GLU A 214 23.69 -18.42 14.45
CA GLU A 214 23.79 -17.28 15.38
C GLU A 214 24.12 -15.97 14.66
N ALA A 215 25.04 -16.02 13.68
CA ALA A 215 25.39 -14.86 12.86
C ALA A 215 24.19 -14.37 12.04
N ASP A 216 23.43 -15.28 11.41
CA ASP A 216 22.21 -14.94 10.69
C ASP A 216 21.13 -14.39 11.63
N LEU A 217 21.02 -14.90 12.86
CA LEU A 217 20.08 -14.42 13.87
C LEU A 217 20.38 -12.96 14.25
N GLU A 218 21.64 -12.59 14.42
CA GLU A 218 22.04 -11.21 14.70
C GLU A 218 21.70 -10.28 13.52
N LYS A 219 22.00 -10.71 12.30
CA LYS A 219 21.61 -9.98 11.08
C LYS A 219 20.10 -9.75 10.99
N VAL A 220 19.28 -10.76 11.30
CA VAL A 220 17.81 -10.62 11.36
C VAL A 220 17.38 -9.60 12.41
N ARG A 221 18.04 -9.56 13.55
CA ARG A 221 17.76 -8.56 14.60
C ARG A 221 18.05 -7.14 14.14
N GLU A 222 19.20 -6.92 13.49
CA GLU A 222 19.60 -5.62 12.95
C GLU A 222 18.63 -5.15 11.86
N GLU A 223 18.30 -6.01 10.90
CA GLU A 223 17.35 -5.71 9.83
C GLU A 223 15.94 -5.40 10.38
N SER A 224 15.51 -6.13 11.42
CA SER A 224 14.23 -5.90 12.09
C SER A 224 14.16 -4.55 12.79
N ALA A 225 15.24 -4.18 13.48
CA ALA A 225 15.34 -2.88 14.15
C ALA A 225 15.31 -1.73 13.13
N ALA A 226 16.05 -1.88 12.02
CA ALA A 226 16.07 -0.90 10.94
C ALA A 226 14.70 -0.78 10.23
N ALA A 227 14.02 -1.89 9.98
CA ALA A 227 12.69 -1.90 9.38
C ALA A 227 11.65 -1.22 10.29
N HIS A 228 11.68 -1.52 11.59
CA HIS A 228 10.79 -0.90 12.56
C HIS A 228 11.01 0.61 12.69
N LYS A 229 12.28 1.05 12.69
CA LYS A 229 12.63 2.48 12.72
C LYS A 229 12.11 3.20 11.49
N ARG A 230 12.28 2.61 10.30
CA ARG A 230 11.75 3.19 9.04
C ARG A 230 10.22 3.30 9.07
N TRP A 231 9.52 2.24 9.48
CA TRP A 231 8.07 2.25 9.58
C TRP A 231 7.56 3.32 10.57
N ALA A 232 8.20 3.46 11.74
CA ALA A 232 7.83 4.49 12.72
C ALA A 232 8.01 5.90 12.14
N ALA A 233 9.12 6.15 11.43
CA ALA A 233 9.38 7.42 10.77
C ALA A 233 8.39 7.72 9.63
N GLU A 234 8.04 6.72 8.81
CA GLU A 234 7.04 6.86 7.73
C GLU A 234 5.66 7.21 8.32
N ARG A 235 5.25 6.54 9.40
CA ARG A 235 3.97 6.80 10.06
C ARG A 235 3.89 8.18 10.71
N GLU A 236 4.97 8.62 11.35
CA GLU A 236 5.08 9.97 11.92
C GLU A 236 4.99 11.03 10.82
N SER A 237 5.68 10.80 9.71
CA SER A 237 5.63 11.66 8.52
C SER A 237 4.22 11.78 7.96
N ASP A 238 3.51 10.67 7.79
CA ASP A 238 2.14 10.64 7.29
C ASP A 238 1.15 11.33 8.22
N ALA A 239 1.31 11.16 9.54
CA ALA A 239 0.48 11.83 10.53
C ALA A 239 0.68 13.36 10.49
N THR A 240 1.93 13.79 10.41
CA THR A 240 2.28 15.22 10.32
C THR A 240 1.77 15.84 9.01
N HIS A 241 1.93 15.14 7.88
CA HIS A 241 1.41 15.59 6.59
C HIS A 241 -0.11 15.82 6.67
N THR A 242 -0.86 14.85 7.18
CA THR A 242 -2.32 14.95 7.35
C THR A 242 -2.72 16.09 8.30
N GLU A 243 -1.94 16.31 9.35
CA GLU A 243 -2.19 17.41 10.30
C GLU A 243 -2.03 18.78 9.62
N ILE A 244 -0.98 18.99 8.83
CA ILE A 244 -0.74 20.23 8.08
C ILE A 244 -1.84 20.46 7.03
N GLN A 245 -2.22 19.44 6.28
CA GLN A 245 -3.37 19.52 5.36
C GLN A 245 -4.65 19.95 6.12
N GLY A 246 -4.87 19.39 7.30
CA GLY A 246 -5.98 19.76 8.16
C GLY A 246 -5.96 21.19 8.66
N TRP A 247 -4.78 21.72 8.99
CA TRP A 247 -4.62 23.15 9.35
C TRP A 247 -4.97 24.06 8.19
N LEU A 248 -4.48 23.75 7.00
CA LEU A 248 -4.79 24.51 5.77
C LEU A 248 -6.28 24.41 5.42
N ARG A 249 -6.90 23.25 5.59
CA ARG A 249 -8.35 23.07 5.40
C ARG A 249 -9.14 23.98 6.33
N ASP A 250 -8.86 23.90 7.64
CA ASP A 250 -9.59 24.64 8.65
C ASP A 250 -9.39 26.14 8.46
N LEU A 251 -8.18 26.57 8.12
CA LEU A 251 -7.85 27.96 7.85
C LEU A 251 -8.57 28.51 6.60
N GLY A 252 -8.53 27.77 5.49
CA GLY A 252 -9.22 28.17 4.27
C GLY A 252 -10.71 28.38 4.47
N ARG A 253 -11.35 27.45 5.20
CA ARG A 253 -12.77 27.54 5.56
C ARG A 253 -13.07 28.76 6.46
N SER A 254 -12.21 29.02 7.45
CA SER A 254 -12.39 30.18 8.35
C SER A 254 -12.26 31.52 7.61
N LEU A 255 -11.47 31.56 6.54
CA LEU A 255 -11.32 32.72 5.66
C LEU A 255 -12.41 32.83 4.57
N GLY A 256 -13.35 31.86 4.53
CA GLY A 256 -14.48 31.87 3.60
C GLY A 256 -14.25 31.22 2.24
N TYR A 257 -13.14 30.49 2.07
CA TYR A 257 -12.86 29.74 0.84
C TYR A 257 -13.56 28.38 0.82
N GLY A 258 -13.95 27.93 -0.36
CA GLY A 258 -14.22 26.52 -0.64
C GLY A 258 -12.88 25.76 -0.64
N VAL A 259 -12.79 24.64 0.08
CA VAL A 259 -11.55 23.88 0.20
C VAL A 259 -11.67 22.54 -0.51
N TRP A 260 -10.69 22.22 -1.34
CA TRP A 260 -10.46 20.91 -1.93
C TRP A 260 -9.29 20.23 -1.22
N ILE A 261 -9.44 18.93 -0.97
CA ILE A 261 -8.35 18.05 -0.48
C ILE A 261 -8.04 17.04 -1.59
N ALA A 262 -6.75 16.73 -1.76
CA ALA A 262 -6.30 15.73 -2.72
C ALA A 262 -7.16 14.46 -2.68
N SER A 263 -7.56 13.96 -3.83
CA SER A 263 -8.55 12.87 -3.95
C SER A 263 -8.16 11.58 -3.22
N ASN A 264 -6.85 11.33 -3.09
CA ASN A 264 -6.29 10.18 -2.36
C ASN A 264 -6.24 10.38 -0.84
N ASP A 265 -6.39 11.62 -0.33
CA ASP A 265 -6.24 11.96 1.08
C ASP A 265 -7.56 12.27 1.80
N THR A 266 -8.65 12.44 1.06
CA THR A 266 -9.98 12.77 1.63
C THR A 266 -10.44 11.81 2.74
N GLY A 267 -10.02 10.54 2.68
CA GLY A 267 -10.38 9.50 3.66
C GLY A 267 -9.49 9.46 4.89
N ARG A 268 -8.41 10.27 4.99
CA ARG A 268 -7.50 10.28 6.14
C ARG A 268 -8.20 10.83 7.38
N THR A 269 -7.80 10.36 8.56
CA THR A 269 -8.40 10.81 9.82
C THR A 269 -7.76 12.11 10.31
N TYR A 270 -8.58 13.11 10.60
CA TYR A 270 -8.17 14.38 11.20
C TYR A 270 -9.21 14.86 12.22
N LYS A 271 -8.77 15.14 13.46
CA LYS A 271 -9.63 15.61 14.58
C LYS A 271 -10.92 14.78 14.79
N GLY A 272 -10.82 13.45 14.65
CA GLY A 272 -11.94 12.53 14.86
C GLY A 272 -12.93 12.40 13.69
N GLY A 273 -12.75 13.16 12.59
CA GLY A 273 -13.49 13.05 11.33
C GLY A 273 -12.57 12.69 10.15
N ARG A 274 -13.09 12.80 8.95
CA ARG A 274 -12.30 12.64 7.72
C ARG A 274 -11.72 13.99 7.30
N LEU A 275 -10.52 13.98 6.74
CA LEU A 275 -9.88 15.19 6.22
C LEU A 275 -10.74 15.87 5.13
N GLY A 276 -11.44 15.12 4.31
CA GLY A 276 -12.33 15.62 3.26
C GLY A 276 -13.72 16.07 3.75
N ASP A 277 -14.05 15.96 5.05
CA ASP A 277 -15.36 16.33 5.54
C ASP A 277 -15.61 17.84 5.37
N SER A 278 -16.75 18.17 4.79
CA SER A 278 -17.15 19.55 4.44
C SER A 278 -16.20 20.26 3.46
N CYS A 279 -15.47 19.50 2.64
CA CYS A 279 -14.68 20.01 1.53
C CYS A 279 -15.44 19.89 0.21
N LEU A 280 -14.92 20.55 -0.83
CA LEU A 280 -15.46 20.46 -2.18
C LEU A 280 -15.37 19.02 -2.70
N THR A 281 -16.42 18.55 -3.34
CA THR A 281 -16.45 17.23 -4.00
C THR A 281 -15.98 17.30 -5.46
N GLN A 282 -15.97 18.51 -6.04
CA GLN A 282 -15.52 18.78 -7.39
C GLN A 282 -14.77 20.12 -7.41
N LEU A 283 -13.70 20.17 -8.19
CA LEU A 283 -13.04 21.43 -8.53
C LEU A 283 -13.86 22.20 -9.57
N PRO A 284 -13.74 23.55 -9.64
CA PRO A 284 -14.29 24.33 -10.75
C PRO A 284 -13.89 23.74 -12.08
N SER A 285 -14.71 23.90 -13.13
CA SER A 285 -14.44 23.38 -14.48
C SER A 285 -13.08 23.86 -14.97
N VAL A 286 -12.12 22.96 -14.99
CA VAL A 286 -10.74 23.19 -15.44
C VAL A 286 -10.64 22.64 -16.86
N ALA A 287 -9.89 23.30 -17.73
CA ALA A 287 -9.59 22.76 -19.06
C ALA A 287 -9.06 21.32 -18.94
N GLN A 288 -9.47 20.42 -19.83
CA GLN A 288 -9.31 18.96 -19.72
C GLN A 288 -7.85 18.46 -19.61
N ALA A 289 -6.88 19.26 -20.06
CA ALA A 289 -5.46 18.91 -19.96
C ALA A 289 -4.92 19.24 -18.54
N GLY A 290 -4.38 18.24 -17.83
CA GLY A 290 -3.77 18.40 -16.50
C GLY A 290 -4.70 18.19 -15.30
N LEU A 291 -6.00 17.93 -15.50
CA LEU A 291 -6.96 17.78 -14.40
C LEU A 291 -6.59 16.66 -13.40
N ASP A 292 -6.04 15.55 -13.88
CA ASP A 292 -5.67 14.42 -13.02
C ASP A 292 -4.51 14.79 -12.07
N SER A 293 -3.55 15.57 -12.55
CA SER A 293 -2.43 16.08 -11.74
C SER A 293 -2.91 17.10 -10.71
N VAL A 294 -3.77 18.04 -11.11
CA VAL A 294 -4.33 19.09 -10.24
C VAL A 294 -5.17 18.49 -9.09
N ARG A 295 -5.91 17.43 -9.34
CA ARG A 295 -6.70 16.71 -8.31
C ARG A 295 -5.84 16.09 -7.21
N LEU A 296 -4.54 15.93 -7.42
CA LEU A 296 -3.58 15.39 -6.48
C LEU A 296 -2.84 16.48 -5.71
N ILE A 297 -3.09 17.76 -5.96
CA ILE A 297 -2.58 18.86 -5.13
C ILE A 297 -3.18 18.72 -3.73
N ASP A 298 -2.34 18.78 -2.72
CA ASP A 298 -2.68 18.45 -1.33
C ASP A 298 -3.87 19.26 -0.81
N VAL A 299 -3.84 20.59 -0.96
CA VAL A 299 -4.94 21.47 -0.59
C VAL A 299 -5.10 22.58 -1.63
N ILE A 300 -6.33 22.85 -2.07
CA ILE A 300 -6.65 23.96 -2.96
C ILE A 300 -7.78 24.79 -2.32
N TRP A 301 -7.60 26.11 -2.33
CA TRP A 301 -8.61 27.06 -1.92
C TRP A 301 -9.26 27.69 -3.15
N VAL A 302 -10.56 27.68 -3.19
CA VAL A 302 -11.40 28.21 -4.26
C VAL A 302 -12.22 29.37 -3.73
N GLU A 303 -12.36 30.45 -4.49
CA GLU A 303 -13.23 31.57 -4.11
C GLU A 303 -14.66 31.10 -3.79
N ALA A 304 -15.32 31.78 -2.86
CA ALA A 304 -16.63 31.36 -2.36
C ALA A 304 -17.70 31.21 -3.45
N ASP A 305 -17.57 32.00 -4.52
CA ASP A 305 -18.43 31.95 -5.70
C ASP A 305 -18.09 30.82 -6.69
N GLY A 306 -17.02 30.05 -6.41
CA GLY A 306 -16.53 28.99 -7.29
C GLY A 306 -15.86 29.48 -8.57
N SER A 307 -15.62 30.78 -8.73
CA SER A 307 -15.18 31.37 -10.00
C SER A 307 -13.73 31.04 -10.35
N LYS A 308 -12.84 30.91 -9.35
CA LYS A 308 -11.40 30.70 -9.54
C LYS A 308 -10.73 30.03 -8.36
N ILE A 309 -9.55 29.47 -8.60
CA ILE A 309 -8.66 29.00 -7.57
C ILE A 309 -7.89 30.21 -6.99
N ALA A 310 -8.00 30.41 -5.68
CA ALA A 310 -7.31 31.49 -4.97
C ALA A 310 -5.90 31.08 -4.56
N ALA A 311 -5.74 29.85 -4.02
CA ALA A 311 -4.44 29.34 -3.57
C ALA A 311 -4.33 27.83 -3.76
N ALA A 312 -3.10 27.35 -3.94
CA ALA A 312 -2.73 25.94 -4.00
C ALA A 312 -1.56 25.66 -3.06
N PHE A 313 -1.63 24.55 -2.32
CA PHE A 313 -0.66 24.18 -1.30
C PHE A 313 -0.19 22.75 -1.54
N GLU A 314 1.12 22.53 -1.55
CA GLU A 314 1.78 21.23 -1.52
C GLU A 314 2.51 21.08 -0.19
N VAL A 315 2.21 20.02 0.53
CA VAL A 315 2.75 19.72 1.86
C VAL A 315 3.87 18.69 1.73
N GLU A 316 5.11 19.11 1.91
CA GLU A 316 6.29 18.30 1.64
C GLU A 316 7.08 18.01 2.92
N HIS A 317 6.68 16.96 3.64
CA HIS A 317 7.34 16.58 4.89
C HIS A 317 8.67 15.85 4.64
N SER A 318 8.62 14.67 4.01
CA SER A 318 9.78 13.80 3.77
C SER A 318 9.98 13.42 2.31
N THR A 319 9.02 13.75 1.45
CA THR A 319 8.95 13.34 0.05
C THR A 319 9.71 14.28 -0.88
N SER A 320 9.71 13.94 -2.16
CA SER A 320 10.36 14.71 -3.21
C SER A 320 9.58 16.00 -3.51
N ILE A 321 10.13 17.15 -3.15
CA ILE A 321 9.63 18.49 -3.51
C ILE A 321 9.34 18.62 -5.01
N TYR A 322 10.00 17.80 -5.83
CA TYR A 322 9.85 17.80 -7.29
C TYR A 322 8.40 17.52 -7.74
N SER A 323 7.73 16.54 -7.15
CA SER A 323 6.37 16.17 -7.56
C SER A 323 5.35 17.26 -7.28
N GLY A 324 5.47 17.93 -6.14
CA GLY A 324 4.64 19.08 -5.78
C GLY A 324 4.83 20.26 -6.74
N ILE A 325 6.08 20.58 -7.10
CA ILE A 325 6.38 21.65 -8.07
C ILE A 325 5.76 21.31 -9.44
N VAL A 326 5.85 20.08 -9.90
CA VAL A 326 5.27 19.66 -11.20
C VAL A 326 3.74 19.82 -11.20
N ARG A 327 3.05 19.41 -10.13
CA ARG A 327 1.59 19.60 -10.03
C ARG A 327 1.18 21.08 -10.00
N MET A 328 1.97 21.92 -9.34
CA MET A 328 1.75 23.38 -9.37
C MET A 328 1.98 23.97 -10.76
N LEU A 329 2.97 23.49 -11.51
CA LEU A 329 3.20 23.88 -12.90
C LEU A 329 2.03 23.47 -13.79
N ASP A 330 1.52 22.24 -13.63
CA ASP A 330 0.36 21.75 -14.38
C ASP A 330 -0.87 22.61 -14.10
N LEU A 331 -1.08 23.05 -12.86
CA LEU A 331 -2.14 23.98 -12.51
C LEU A 331 -1.93 25.34 -13.20
N ALA A 332 -0.73 25.91 -13.11
CA ALA A 332 -0.46 27.26 -13.60
C ALA A 332 -0.48 27.37 -15.13
N LEU A 333 0.02 26.34 -15.83
CA LEU A 333 0.23 26.35 -17.28
C LEU A 333 -0.87 25.61 -18.03
N GLY A 334 -1.54 24.66 -17.37
CA GLY A 334 -2.56 23.79 -17.97
C GLY A 334 -3.98 24.33 -17.92
N THR A 335 -4.23 25.42 -17.17
CA THR A 335 -5.59 25.89 -16.93
C THR A 335 -5.71 27.42 -16.96
N GLU A 336 -6.80 27.93 -17.51
CA GLU A 336 -7.13 29.37 -17.40
C GLU A 336 -7.38 29.81 -15.94
N LEU A 337 -7.75 28.87 -15.07
CA LEU A 337 -7.95 29.09 -13.63
C LEU A 337 -6.62 29.24 -12.85
N GLY A 338 -5.51 28.85 -13.44
CA GLY A 338 -4.17 28.98 -12.85
C GLY A 338 -3.61 30.39 -12.92
N ALA A 339 -4.19 31.29 -13.70
CA ALA A 339 -3.74 32.67 -13.79
C ALA A 339 -4.02 33.43 -12.49
N GLY A 340 -2.94 33.85 -11.80
CA GLY A 340 -3.06 34.61 -10.55
C GLY A 340 -3.27 33.76 -9.29
N VAL A 341 -3.12 32.44 -9.35
CA VAL A 341 -3.16 31.55 -8.18
C VAL A 341 -1.92 31.76 -7.31
N SER A 342 -2.10 31.97 -6.01
CA SER A 342 -1.02 31.97 -5.05
C SER A 342 -0.59 30.54 -4.72
N MET A 343 0.69 30.20 -4.88
CA MET A 343 1.22 28.85 -4.71
C MET A 343 2.16 28.75 -3.53
N PHE A 344 1.97 27.73 -2.69
CA PHE A 344 2.73 27.55 -1.46
C PHE A 344 3.29 26.13 -1.36
N LEU A 345 4.61 26.04 -1.20
CA LEU A 345 5.28 24.83 -0.72
C LEU A 345 5.36 24.89 0.80
N VAL A 346 4.64 24.01 1.46
CA VAL A 346 4.51 23.97 2.93
C VAL A 346 5.40 22.84 3.43
N ALA A 347 6.47 23.16 4.15
CA ALA A 347 7.44 22.15 4.57
C ALA A 347 8.08 22.50 5.94
N PRO A 348 8.70 21.52 6.63
CA PRO A 348 9.42 21.75 7.88
C PRO A 348 10.50 22.83 7.74
N ASP A 349 10.75 23.59 8.80
CA ASP A 349 11.73 24.67 8.84
C ASP A 349 13.14 24.21 8.43
N ALA A 350 13.52 23.00 8.83
CA ALA A 350 14.79 22.39 8.46
C ALA A 350 14.97 22.15 6.95
N ARG A 351 13.88 22.13 6.16
CA ARG A 351 13.92 21.89 4.71
C ARG A 351 13.98 23.17 3.85
N ARG A 352 14.09 24.34 4.47
CA ARG A 352 14.13 25.62 3.76
C ARG A 352 15.16 25.64 2.64
N GLU A 353 16.37 25.16 2.92
CA GLU A 353 17.46 25.15 1.95
C GLU A 353 17.21 24.13 0.82
N ASP A 354 16.65 22.96 1.15
CA ASP A 354 16.26 21.97 0.14
C ASP A 354 15.22 22.53 -0.83
N VAL A 355 14.20 23.23 -0.30
CA VAL A 355 13.17 23.90 -1.12
C VAL A 355 13.81 24.94 -2.02
N ARG A 356 14.71 25.79 -1.48
CA ARG A 356 15.42 26.82 -2.24
C ARG A 356 16.25 26.23 -3.38
N LEU A 357 16.99 25.16 -3.11
CA LEU A 357 17.82 24.47 -4.10
C LEU A 357 16.98 23.85 -5.21
N GLN A 358 15.82 23.28 -4.89
CA GLN A 358 14.93 22.71 -5.90
C GLN A 358 14.29 23.78 -6.78
N LEU A 359 13.79 24.87 -6.21
CA LEU A 359 13.17 25.97 -6.97
C LEU A 359 14.16 26.66 -7.93
N ARG A 360 15.45 26.68 -7.58
CA ARG A 360 16.53 27.29 -8.42
C ARG A 360 17.07 26.38 -9.51
N ARG A 361 16.58 25.15 -9.65
CA ARG A 361 17.05 24.26 -10.73
C ARG A 361 16.69 24.84 -12.09
N PRO A 362 17.60 24.74 -13.11
CA PRO A 362 17.31 25.24 -14.46
C PRO A 362 16.03 24.64 -15.09
N ALA A 363 15.70 23.39 -14.75
CA ALA A 363 14.46 22.75 -15.18
C ALA A 363 13.20 23.47 -14.66
N PHE A 364 13.32 24.25 -13.60
CA PHE A 364 12.25 25.01 -12.99
C PHE A 364 12.39 26.53 -13.17
N SER A 365 13.15 26.98 -14.17
CA SER A 365 13.31 28.44 -14.40
C SER A 365 11.98 29.16 -14.58
N ARG A 366 10.99 28.52 -15.18
CA ARG A 366 9.62 29.04 -15.29
C ARG A 366 8.85 29.07 -13.95
N VAL A 367 9.28 28.27 -12.96
CA VAL A 367 8.67 28.26 -11.62
C VAL A 367 8.95 29.56 -10.88
N ALA A 368 10.12 30.19 -11.11
CA ALA A 368 10.44 31.49 -10.55
C ALA A 368 9.44 32.58 -10.99
N GLU A 369 8.93 32.50 -12.23
CA GLU A 369 7.91 33.41 -12.77
C GLU A 369 6.55 33.23 -12.11
N LEU A 370 6.27 32.02 -11.56
CA LEU A 370 5.02 31.69 -10.88
C LEU A 370 4.96 32.20 -9.42
N GLY A 371 6.08 32.67 -8.87
CA GLY A 371 6.14 33.21 -7.50
C GLY A 371 5.76 32.20 -6.42
N ILE A 372 6.15 30.90 -6.58
CA ILE A 372 5.90 29.89 -5.54
C ILE A 372 6.59 30.31 -4.25
N ARG A 373 5.84 30.33 -3.16
CA ARG A 373 6.30 30.73 -1.84
C ARG A 373 6.52 29.53 -0.94
N TYR A 374 7.57 29.57 -0.15
CA TYR A 374 7.81 28.60 0.92
C TYR A 374 7.10 29.07 2.20
N LEU A 375 6.27 28.19 2.75
CA LEU A 375 5.54 28.41 4.00
C LEU A 375 6.05 27.40 5.06
N PRO A 376 6.85 27.86 6.07
CA PRO A 376 7.33 27.00 7.13
C PRO A 376 6.22 26.45 8.00
N TYR A 377 6.36 25.21 8.50
CA TYR A 377 5.41 24.61 9.43
C TYR A 377 5.25 25.43 10.72
N SER A 378 6.34 25.95 11.25
CA SER A 378 6.32 26.79 12.46
C SER A 378 5.51 28.07 12.26
N GLU A 379 5.68 28.75 11.14
CA GLU A 379 4.97 29.98 10.82
C GLU A 379 3.46 29.72 10.68
N LEU A 380 3.10 28.67 9.92
CA LEU A 380 1.69 28.25 9.80
C LEU A 380 1.11 27.87 11.16
N GLY A 381 1.80 27.07 11.95
CA GLY A 381 1.37 26.60 13.26
C GLY A 381 1.13 27.75 14.24
N ASN A 382 2.06 28.71 14.31
CA ASN A 382 2.01 29.84 15.23
C ASN A 382 0.92 30.87 14.88
N HIS A 383 0.66 31.05 13.60
CA HIS A 383 -0.19 32.16 13.13
C HIS A 383 -1.59 31.75 12.66
N ARG A 384 -1.85 30.46 12.34
CA ARG A 384 -3.11 30.01 11.75
C ARG A 384 -4.37 30.38 12.53
N GLU A 385 -4.31 30.38 13.87
CA GLU A 385 -5.47 30.72 14.69
C GLU A 385 -5.78 32.22 14.66
N ALA A 386 -4.75 33.06 14.73
CA ALA A 386 -4.89 34.49 14.63
C ALA A 386 -5.37 34.89 13.21
N ILE A 387 -4.79 34.28 12.19
CA ILE A 387 -5.19 34.50 10.79
C ILE A 387 -6.66 34.08 10.59
N GLY A 388 -7.08 32.92 11.11
CA GLY A 388 -8.45 32.44 10.99
C GLY A 388 -9.48 33.34 11.69
N ARG A 389 -9.08 34.01 12.78
CA ARG A 389 -9.99 34.91 13.53
C ARG A 389 -10.05 36.34 12.97
N PHE A 390 -8.92 36.87 12.52
CA PHE A 390 -8.77 38.29 12.23
C PHE A 390 -8.27 38.61 10.82
N GLY A 391 -7.82 37.59 10.09
CA GLY A 391 -7.32 37.74 8.73
C GLY A 391 -8.43 37.84 7.71
N SER A 392 -8.08 38.35 6.55
CA SER A 392 -8.93 38.30 5.34
C SER A 392 -8.08 38.06 4.11
N GLY A 393 -8.56 37.23 3.21
CA GLY A 393 -7.87 36.88 1.97
C GLY A 393 -6.52 36.20 2.21
N LEU A 394 -5.62 36.30 1.23
CA LEU A 394 -4.31 35.63 1.23
C LEU A 394 -3.16 36.49 1.82
N LYS A 395 -3.40 37.78 2.07
CA LYS A 395 -2.35 38.69 2.54
C LYS A 395 -1.61 38.17 3.77
N PRO A 396 -2.29 37.66 4.84
CA PRO A 396 -1.57 37.16 6.01
C PRO A 396 -0.67 35.95 5.71
N LEU A 397 -1.05 35.07 4.79
CA LEU A 397 -0.21 33.95 4.37
C LEU A 397 1.02 34.43 3.59
N ASN A 398 0.87 35.47 2.78
CA ASN A 398 2.01 36.07 2.08
C ASN A 398 3.02 36.67 3.04
N GLU A 399 2.59 37.23 4.17
CA GLU A 399 3.48 37.81 5.18
C GLU A 399 4.30 36.74 5.93
N ILE A 400 3.71 35.57 6.22
CA ILE A 400 4.40 34.50 6.94
C ILE A 400 5.12 33.50 6.02
N SER A 401 5.09 33.72 4.72
CA SER A 401 5.77 32.88 3.71
C SER A 401 6.90 33.64 3.01
N HIS A 402 7.82 32.91 2.39
CA HIS A 402 9.03 33.46 1.78
C HIS A 402 9.09 33.18 0.29
N LEU A 403 9.44 34.14 -0.52
CA LEU A 403 9.97 33.94 -1.88
C LEU A 403 11.43 33.49 -1.73
N LEU A 404 11.82 32.36 -2.37
CA LEU A 404 13.14 31.74 -2.22
C LEU A 404 13.99 31.87 -3.49
#